data_f83b3f6796f43e08f4b11159b01f50d3
#
_entry.id   f83b3f6796f43e08f4b11159b01f50d3
#
_cell.length_a   1.000
_cell.length_b   1.000
_cell.length_c   1.000
_cell.angle_alpha   90.00
_cell.angle_beta   90.00
_cell.angle_gamma   90.00
#
_symmetry.space_group_name_H-M   'P 1'
#
loop_
_entity.id
_entity.type
_entity.pdbx_description
1 polymer ?
#
loop_
_entity_poly.entity_id
_entity_poly.type
_entity_poly.pdbx_seq_one_letter_code
_entity_poly.pdbx_strand_id
1 'polypeptide(L)'
;EYLSILRDIRKIKGIKKVFIRSGIRYDYLIEDKNEEFMRELIEYHVSGQLKVAPEHCSAAVLDLMGKPHIEAYKKFQDKFYKMTGRIGKEQYLVPYLMSSHPGSTLNEAVELALFLKSLKMRPEQVQDFYPTPGTISTCMFYTGLDPYTMKKVYVPRTAEEKGMQRALLQYFRPQNQRKCIEALIRAHRTDLIGNGKECLVKPDEQYTAYMREKAAAGRAKGGKNSTHSNHGAHNNRSGQKYNSNSPKGRNDRWQKEKGRKGR
;
A
#
# COMPACT_ATOMS: atom_id res chain seq x y z
N GLU A 1 -3.88 -24.42 -26.38
CA GLU A 1 -5.20 -23.98 -26.87
C GLU A 1 -5.29 -22.45 -26.98
N TYR A 2 -5.11 -21.64 -25.88
CA TYR A 2 -5.23 -20.18 -25.95
C TYR A 2 -4.23 -19.55 -26.94
N LEU A 3 -2.98 -20.02 -26.92
CA LEU A 3 -1.93 -19.54 -27.82
C LEU A 3 -2.24 -19.87 -29.28
N SER A 4 -2.80 -21.08 -29.58
CA SER A 4 -3.18 -21.45 -30.93
C SER A 4 -4.31 -20.58 -31.47
N ILE A 5 -5.30 -20.26 -30.65
CA ILE A 5 -6.38 -19.33 -31.00
C ILE A 5 -5.83 -17.97 -31.40
N LEU A 6 -4.90 -17.39 -30.59
CA LEU A 6 -4.26 -16.10 -30.89
C LEU A 6 -3.53 -16.15 -32.25
N ARG A 7 -2.80 -17.23 -32.52
CA ARG A 7 -2.08 -17.46 -33.80
C ARG A 7 -3.03 -17.56 -34.97
N ASP A 8 -4.12 -18.28 -34.80
CA ASP A 8 -5.10 -18.48 -35.89
C ASP A 8 -5.85 -17.18 -36.19
N ILE A 9 -6.23 -16.41 -35.20
CA ILE A 9 -6.81 -15.06 -35.39
C ILE A 9 -5.86 -14.17 -36.21
N ARG A 10 -4.55 -14.22 -35.95
CA ARG A 10 -3.56 -13.42 -36.68
C ARG A 10 -3.44 -13.77 -38.15
N LYS A 11 -3.80 -15.01 -38.54
CA LYS A 11 -3.77 -15.50 -39.94
C LYS A 11 -4.99 -15.06 -40.74
N ILE A 12 -6.04 -14.59 -40.11
CA ILE A 12 -7.28 -14.19 -40.80
C ILE A 12 -7.00 -12.95 -41.67
N LYS A 13 -7.38 -13.08 -42.96
CA LYS A 13 -7.21 -12.00 -43.94
C LYS A 13 -7.92 -10.72 -43.48
N GLY A 14 -7.19 -9.60 -43.45
CA GLY A 14 -7.70 -8.30 -43.01
C GLY A 14 -7.39 -7.97 -41.52
N ILE A 15 -7.02 -8.94 -40.72
CA ILE A 15 -6.56 -8.70 -39.34
C ILE A 15 -5.11 -8.22 -39.39
N LYS A 16 -4.87 -6.98 -38.94
CA LYS A 16 -3.51 -6.41 -38.89
C LYS A 16 -2.79 -6.69 -37.57
N LYS A 17 -3.52 -6.65 -36.45
CA LYS A 17 -2.95 -6.85 -35.11
C LYS A 17 -4.02 -7.44 -34.19
N VAL A 18 -3.60 -8.27 -33.23
CA VAL A 18 -4.44 -8.87 -32.20
C VAL A 18 -3.84 -8.51 -30.84
N PHE A 19 -4.49 -7.64 -30.10
CA PHE A 19 -4.01 -7.21 -28.80
C PHE A 19 -4.87 -7.75 -27.67
N ILE A 20 -4.22 -8.18 -26.57
CA ILE A 20 -4.88 -8.55 -25.33
C ILE A 20 -5.06 -7.28 -24.49
N ARG A 21 -6.32 -6.89 -24.25
CA ARG A 21 -6.67 -5.72 -23.43
C ARG A 21 -7.01 -6.08 -21.98
N SER A 22 -7.44 -7.32 -21.74
CA SER A 22 -7.75 -7.81 -20.39
C SER A 22 -6.46 -8.05 -19.58
N GLY A 23 -6.60 -8.09 -18.26
CA GLY A 23 -5.49 -8.52 -17.39
C GLY A 23 -5.13 -9.99 -17.63
N ILE A 24 -3.87 -10.31 -17.40
CA ILE A 24 -3.33 -11.68 -17.50
C ILE A 24 -3.07 -12.23 -16.11
N ARG A 25 -3.32 -13.53 -15.94
CA ARG A 25 -2.91 -14.29 -14.74
C ARG A 25 -1.40 -14.49 -14.78
N TYR A 26 -0.67 -13.49 -14.31
CA TYR A 26 0.79 -13.45 -14.30
C TYR A 26 1.40 -14.57 -13.44
N ASP A 27 0.69 -15.01 -12.42
CA ASP A 27 1.07 -16.09 -11.53
C ASP A 27 1.18 -17.44 -12.26
N TYR A 28 0.24 -17.75 -13.14
CA TYR A 28 0.36 -18.94 -13.99
C TYR A 28 1.44 -18.78 -15.07
N LEU A 29 1.59 -17.55 -15.56
CA LEU A 29 2.54 -17.29 -16.63
C LEU A 29 4.00 -17.45 -16.20
N ILE A 30 4.33 -17.18 -14.93
CA ILE A 30 5.69 -17.41 -14.41
C ILE A 30 6.05 -18.89 -14.28
N GLU A 31 5.04 -19.77 -14.17
CA GLU A 31 5.23 -21.22 -14.09
C GLU A 31 5.39 -21.88 -15.47
N ASP A 32 5.18 -21.14 -16.57
CA ASP A 32 5.40 -21.65 -17.93
C ASP A 32 6.89 -21.89 -18.17
N LYS A 33 7.27 -23.17 -18.21
CA LYS A 33 8.66 -23.61 -18.36
C LYS A 33 9.27 -23.26 -19.72
N ASN A 34 8.45 -23.22 -20.76
CA ASN A 34 8.90 -23.01 -22.13
C ASN A 34 8.96 -21.52 -22.51
N GLU A 35 8.42 -20.64 -21.67
CA GLU A 35 8.33 -19.19 -21.92
C GLU A 35 7.69 -18.81 -23.27
N GLU A 36 7.11 -19.78 -23.95
CA GLU A 36 6.55 -19.61 -25.30
C GLU A 36 5.38 -18.62 -25.29
N PHE A 37 4.48 -18.77 -24.30
CA PHE A 37 3.34 -17.87 -24.17
C PHE A 37 3.79 -16.44 -23.87
N MET A 38 4.73 -16.24 -22.95
CA MET A 38 5.22 -14.91 -22.62
C MET A 38 5.93 -14.24 -23.81
N ARG A 39 6.71 -15.00 -24.57
CA ARG A 39 7.38 -14.51 -25.78
C ARG A 39 6.36 -14.05 -26.81
N GLU A 40 5.40 -14.90 -27.16
CA GLU A 40 4.35 -14.62 -28.15
C GLU A 40 3.50 -13.41 -27.71
N LEU A 41 3.15 -13.36 -26.42
CA LEU A 41 2.41 -12.24 -25.82
C LEU A 41 3.14 -10.92 -26.04
N ILE A 42 4.41 -10.84 -25.66
CA ILE A 42 5.25 -9.63 -25.78
C ILE A 42 5.43 -9.25 -27.25
N GLU A 43 5.71 -10.23 -28.09
CA GLU A 43 6.05 -9.98 -29.50
C GLU A 43 4.85 -9.48 -30.31
N TYR A 44 3.65 -10.04 -30.07
CA TYR A 44 2.50 -9.82 -30.95
C TYR A 44 1.25 -9.24 -30.29
N HIS A 45 1.07 -9.39 -28.98
CA HIS A 45 -0.23 -9.18 -28.33
C HIS A 45 -0.26 -8.06 -27.29
N VAL A 46 0.88 -7.39 -27.02
CA VAL A 46 0.96 -6.21 -26.16
C VAL A 46 1.18 -4.98 -27.02
N SER A 47 0.26 -4.01 -26.90
CA SER A 47 0.28 -2.76 -27.70
C SER A 47 1.18 -1.66 -27.13
N GLY A 48 2.01 -1.96 -26.14
CA GLY A 48 2.84 -0.99 -25.39
C GLY A 48 2.61 -1.07 -23.88
N GLN A 49 1.40 -1.43 -23.45
CA GLN A 49 1.06 -1.60 -22.04
C GLN A 49 0.37 -2.92 -21.79
N LEU A 50 0.82 -3.64 -20.77
CA LEU A 50 0.18 -4.85 -20.27
C LEU A 50 -0.40 -4.60 -18.88
N LYS A 51 -1.71 -4.79 -18.75
CA LYS A 51 -2.43 -4.66 -17.48
C LYS A 51 -2.29 -5.94 -16.68
N VAL A 52 -1.92 -5.82 -15.41
CA VAL A 52 -1.82 -6.93 -14.45
C VAL A 52 -2.43 -6.51 -13.14
N ALA A 53 -2.95 -7.45 -12.38
CA ALA A 53 -3.73 -7.16 -11.17
C ALA A 53 -3.09 -7.81 -9.92
N PRO A 54 -1.96 -7.27 -9.41
CA PRO A 54 -1.44 -7.68 -8.11
C PRO A 54 -2.35 -7.29 -6.95
N GLU A 55 -3.16 -6.23 -7.11
CA GLU A 55 -4.16 -5.69 -6.20
C GLU A 55 -3.60 -5.10 -4.91
N HIS A 56 -2.70 -5.77 -4.22
CA HIS A 56 -2.09 -5.34 -2.97
C HIS A 56 -0.66 -5.88 -2.83
N CYS A 57 0.08 -5.43 -1.80
CA CYS A 57 1.39 -5.98 -1.47
C CYS A 57 1.43 -6.71 -0.12
N SER A 58 0.49 -6.42 0.79
CA SER A 58 0.42 -7.09 2.08
C SER A 58 -0.04 -8.54 1.92
N ALA A 59 0.74 -9.50 2.47
CA ALA A 59 0.42 -10.91 2.42
C ALA A 59 -0.95 -11.20 3.05
N ALA A 60 -1.25 -10.59 4.21
CA ALA A 60 -2.52 -10.79 4.91
C ALA A 60 -3.74 -10.37 4.08
N VAL A 61 -3.63 -9.29 3.30
CA VAL A 61 -4.71 -8.83 2.41
C VAL A 61 -4.81 -9.73 1.19
N LEU A 62 -3.68 -10.14 0.61
CA LEU A 62 -3.63 -11.03 -0.55
C LEU A 62 -4.19 -12.42 -0.24
N ASP A 63 -3.96 -12.94 0.97
CA ASP A 63 -4.56 -14.20 1.43
C ASP A 63 -6.09 -14.10 1.46
N LEU A 64 -6.65 -13.01 1.98
CA LEU A 64 -8.10 -12.77 1.99
C LEU A 64 -8.67 -12.56 0.57
N MET A 65 -7.87 -12.06 -0.35
CA MET A 65 -8.23 -11.95 -1.77
C MET A 65 -8.14 -13.29 -2.52
N GLY A 66 -7.50 -14.31 -1.94
CA GLY A 66 -7.16 -15.56 -2.64
C GLY A 66 -6.18 -15.32 -3.78
N LYS A 67 -5.24 -14.39 -3.60
CA LYS A 67 -4.24 -14.03 -4.61
C LYS A 67 -2.83 -14.45 -4.19
N PRO A 68 -1.93 -14.69 -5.15
CA PRO A 68 -0.54 -14.98 -4.85
C PRO A 68 0.11 -13.77 -4.18
N HIS A 69 1.08 -14.03 -3.30
CA HIS A 69 1.84 -12.98 -2.65
C HIS A 69 2.64 -12.15 -3.66
N ILE A 70 3.03 -10.94 -3.24
CA ILE A 70 3.64 -9.92 -4.10
C ILE A 70 4.94 -10.37 -4.77
N GLU A 71 5.60 -11.37 -4.22
CA GLU A 71 6.83 -11.97 -4.76
C GLU A 71 6.59 -12.60 -6.14
N ALA A 72 5.40 -13.18 -6.37
CA ALA A 72 5.02 -13.69 -7.69
C ALA A 72 4.96 -12.56 -8.72
N TYR A 73 4.39 -11.41 -8.34
CA TYR A 73 4.37 -10.22 -9.20
C TYR A 73 5.78 -9.70 -9.50
N LYS A 74 6.66 -9.63 -8.49
CA LYS A 74 8.05 -9.20 -8.69
C LYS A 74 8.80 -10.12 -9.66
N LYS A 75 8.67 -11.44 -9.49
CA LYS A 75 9.24 -12.44 -10.42
C LYS A 75 8.71 -12.25 -11.85
N PHE A 76 7.41 -12.04 -11.99
CA PHE A 76 6.80 -11.78 -13.28
C PHE A 76 7.34 -10.49 -13.91
N GLN A 77 7.45 -9.41 -13.15
CA GLN A 77 7.97 -8.11 -13.58
C GLN A 77 9.41 -8.25 -14.11
N ASP A 78 10.28 -8.93 -13.37
CA ASP A 78 11.67 -9.17 -13.79
C ASP A 78 11.72 -9.99 -15.09
N LYS A 79 10.91 -11.05 -15.17
CA LYS A 79 10.86 -11.91 -16.36
C LYS A 79 10.33 -11.14 -17.59
N PHE A 80 9.28 -10.34 -17.39
CA PHE A 80 8.68 -9.51 -18.43
C PHE A 80 9.69 -8.51 -19.01
N TYR A 81 10.34 -7.71 -18.17
CA TYR A 81 11.27 -6.70 -18.65
C TYR A 81 12.55 -7.30 -19.26
N LYS A 82 13.04 -8.42 -18.74
CA LYS A 82 14.14 -9.15 -19.37
C LYS A 82 13.80 -9.62 -20.77
N MET A 83 12.59 -10.17 -20.94
CA MET A 83 12.15 -10.68 -22.25
C MET A 83 11.84 -9.55 -23.22
N THR A 84 11.17 -8.49 -22.76
CA THR A 84 10.88 -7.28 -23.56
C THR A 84 12.17 -6.67 -24.11
N GLY A 85 13.22 -6.57 -23.26
CA GLY A 85 14.53 -6.09 -23.67
C GLY A 85 15.22 -7.01 -24.70
N ARG A 86 15.11 -8.35 -24.55
CA ARG A 86 15.66 -9.31 -25.54
C ARG A 86 14.97 -9.20 -26.91
N ILE A 87 13.66 -8.93 -26.89
CA ILE A 87 12.84 -8.80 -28.13
C ILE A 87 13.01 -7.41 -28.76
N GLY A 88 13.58 -6.44 -28.02
CA GLY A 88 13.75 -5.06 -28.51
C GLY A 88 12.44 -4.27 -28.54
N LYS A 89 11.49 -4.59 -27.64
CA LYS A 89 10.20 -3.89 -27.53
C LYS A 89 10.23 -2.90 -26.38
N GLU A 90 9.58 -1.77 -26.55
CA GLU A 90 9.33 -0.78 -25.49
C GLU A 90 7.90 -0.97 -24.96
N GLN A 91 7.79 -1.73 -23.86
CA GLN A 91 6.51 -2.09 -23.26
C GLN A 91 6.58 -1.96 -21.74
N TYR A 92 5.43 -1.61 -21.14
CA TYR A 92 5.33 -1.30 -19.72
C TYR A 92 4.22 -2.12 -19.04
N LEU A 93 4.46 -2.50 -17.79
CA LEU A 93 3.44 -3.10 -16.94
C LEU A 93 2.62 -1.99 -16.27
N VAL A 94 1.30 -2.16 -16.27
CA VAL A 94 0.36 -1.28 -15.58
C VAL A 94 -0.34 -2.10 -14.49
N PRO A 95 0.17 -2.07 -13.24
CA PRO A 95 -0.45 -2.80 -12.15
C PRO A 95 -1.73 -2.12 -11.69
N TYR A 96 -2.78 -2.89 -11.57
CA TYR A 96 -3.99 -2.51 -10.87
C TYR A 96 -3.82 -2.78 -9.38
N LEU A 97 -4.12 -1.75 -8.59
CA LEU A 97 -4.05 -1.78 -7.14
C LEU A 97 -5.38 -1.32 -6.56
N MET A 98 -5.78 -1.94 -5.47
CA MET A 98 -7.06 -1.73 -4.83
C MET A 98 -6.86 -1.21 -3.41
N SER A 99 -7.58 -0.15 -3.04
CA SER A 99 -7.67 0.32 -1.66
C SER A 99 -8.93 -0.21 -1.00
N SER A 100 -8.93 -0.23 0.33
CA SER A 100 -10.12 -0.51 1.14
C SER A 100 -10.75 -1.89 0.98
N HIS A 101 -9.98 -2.89 0.55
CA HIS A 101 -10.43 -4.29 0.57
C HIS A 101 -10.64 -4.76 2.02
N PRO A 102 -11.60 -5.66 2.30
CA PRO A 102 -11.66 -6.34 3.59
C PRO A 102 -10.30 -6.91 4.01
N GLY A 103 -9.88 -6.64 5.24
CA GLY A 103 -8.53 -6.95 5.74
C GLY A 103 -7.52 -5.82 5.61
N SER A 104 -7.77 -4.80 4.78
CA SER A 104 -6.86 -3.66 4.64
C SER A 104 -7.16 -2.59 5.68
N THR A 105 -6.31 -2.48 6.69
CA THR A 105 -6.29 -1.35 7.64
C THR A 105 -5.44 -0.20 7.09
N LEU A 106 -5.29 0.86 7.86
CA LEU A 106 -4.37 1.94 7.50
C LEU A 106 -2.90 1.47 7.46
N ASN A 107 -2.53 0.44 8.23
CA ASN A 107 -1.17 -0.09 8.22
C ASN A 107 -0.84 -0.77 6.88
N GLU A 108 -1.73 -1.64 6.39
CA GLU A 108 -1.56 -2.29 5.10
C GLU A 108 -1.62 -1.26 3.95
N ALA A 109 -2.42 -0.20 4.09
CA ALA A 109 -2.43 0.89 3.12
C ALA A 109 -1.12 1.70 3.11
N VAL A 110 -0.48 1.90 4.27
CA VAL A 110 0.86 2.51 4.36
C VAL A 110 1.91 1.59 3.75
N GLU A 111 1.83 0.28 4.01
CA GLU A 111 2.70 -0.72 3.40
C GLU A 111 2.63 -0.66 1.87
N LEU A 112 1.42 -0.59 1.32
CA LEU A 112 1.19 -0.46 -0.11
C LEU A 112 1.75 0.86 -0.68
N ALA A 113 1.62 1.97 0.04
CA ALA A 113 2.20 3.25 -0.36
C ALA A 113 3.74 3.21 -0.39
N LEU A 114 4.37 2.56 0.59
CA LEU A 114 5.81 2.35 0.63
C LEU A 114 6.29 1.43 -0.51
N PHE A 115 5.52 0.38 -0.80
CA PHE A 115 5.79 -0.50 -1.94
C PHE A 115 5.77 0.28 -3.26
N LEU A 116 4.73 1.09 -3.51
CA LEU A 116 4.66 1.95 -4.68
C LEU A 116 5.85 2.89 -4.79
N LYS A 117 6.24 3.49 -3.66
CA LYS A 117 7.40 4.38 -3.60
C LYS A 117 8.70 3.64 -3.96
N SER A 118 8.90 2.42 -3.45
CA SER A 118 10.08 1.60 -3.75
C SER A 118 10.20 1.28 -5.24
N LEU A 119 9.07 1.08 -5.91
CA LEU A 119 9.00 0.85 -7.36
C LEU A 119 9.00 2.14 -8.19
N LYS A 120 9.05 3.32 -7.55
CA LYS A 120 8.92 4.65 -8.19
C LYS A 120 7.63 4.78 -9.02
N MET A 121 6.59 4.07 -8.62
CA MET A 121 5.31 4.06 -9.31
C MET A 121 4.39 5.17 -8.78
N ARG A 122 3.69 5.81 -9.71
CA ARG A 122 2.73 6.90 -9.43
C ARG A 122 1.40 6.59 -10.11
N PRO A 123 0.54 5.76 -9.52
CA PRO A 123 -0.72 5.37 -10.14
C PRO A 123 -1.63 6.60 -10.30
N GLU A 124 -2.06 6.85 -11.54
CA GLU A 124 -3.00 7.93 -11.85
C GLU A 124 -4.41 7.58 -11.40
N GLN A 125 -4.79 6.32 -11.59
CA GLN A 125 -6.10 5.79 -11.20
C GLN A 125 -5.92 4.76 -10.08
N VAL A 126 -6.74 4.89 -9.06
CA VAL A 126 -6.83 3.97 -7.92
C VAL A 126 -8.28 3.60 -7.73
N GLN A 127 -8.54 2.31 -7.58
CA GLN A 127 -9.88 1.80 -7.30
C GLN A 127 -10.01 1.49 -5.81
N ASP A 128 -11.13 1.91 -5.22
CA ASP A 128 -11.56 1.36 -3.95
C ASP A 128 -12.24 0.03 -4.18
N PHE A 129 -12.17 -0.84 -3.18
CA PHE A 129 -12.96 -2.06 -3.19
C PHE A 129 -14.45 -1.73 -3.36
N TYR A 130 -15.03 -2.35 -4.36
CA TYR A 130 -16.47 -2.31 -4.64
C TYR A 130 -17.06 -3.72 -4.48
N PRO A 131 -18.03 -3.93 -3.57
CA PRO A 131 -18.61 -5.24 -3.35
C PRO A 131 -19.37 -5.72 -4.58
N THR A 132 -18.83 -6.74 -5.23
CA THR A 132 -19.44 -7.39 -6.40
C THR A 132 -20.19 -8.65 -5.94
N PRO A 133 -21.48 -8.82 -6.26
CA PRO A 133 -22.24 -10.01 -5.89
C PRO A 133 -21.54 -11.31 -6.28
N GLY A 134 -21.67 -12.35 -5.44
CA GLY A 134 -21.10 -13.68 -5.71
C GLY A 134 -19.60 -13.81 -5.41
N THR A 135 -18.95 -12.83 -4.78
CA THR A 135 -17.55 -12.91 -4.41
C THR A 135 -17.36 -13.11 -2.91
N ILE A 136 -16.29 -13.83 -2.53
CA ILE A 136 -15.89 -14.04 -1.13
C ILE A 136 -15.59 -12.69 -0.46
N SER A 137 -14.94 -11.77 -1.15
CA SER A 137 -14.64 -10.43 -0.64
C SER A 137 -15.91 -9.65 -0.30
N THR A 138 -16.98 -9.82 -1.07
CA THR A 138 -18.28 -9.22 -0.76
C THR A 138 -18.93 -9.85 0.47
N CYS A 139 -18.81 -11.16 0.64
CA CYS A 139 -19.25 -11.82 1.87
C CYS A 139 -18.51 -11.24 3.08
N MET A 140 -17.21 -11.16 3.05
CA MET A 140 -16.40 -10.53 4.11
C MET A 140 -16.79 -9.07 4.36
N PHE A 141 -17.05 -8.32 3.31
CA PHE A 141 -17.45 -6.91 3.42
C PHE A 141 -18.74 -6.73 4.22
N TYR A 142 -19.75 -7.54 3.96
CA TYR A 142 -21.05 -7.42 4.65
C TYR A 142 -21.05 -8.07 6.03
N THR A 143 -20.44 -9.24 6.19
CA THR A 143 -20.46 -10.02 7.43
C THR A 143 -19.38 -9.62 8.41
N GLY A 144 -18.24 -9.11 7.93
CA GLY A 144 -17.03 -8.91 8.76
C GLY A 144 -16.37 -10.22 9.17
N LEU A 145 -16.67 -11.33 8.45
CA LEU A 145 -16.15 -12.66 8.72
C LEU A 145 -15.52 -13.24 7.45
N ASP A 146 -14.43 -13.95 7.61
CA ASP A 146 -13.90 -14.82 6.57
C ASP A 146 -14.79 -16.08 6.48
N PRO A 147 -15.43 -16.34 5.33
CA PRO A 147 -16.39 -17.44 5.20
C PRO A 147 -15.74 -18.82 5.27
N TYR A 148 -14.44 -18.95 5.11
CA TYR A 148 -13.74 -20.23 5.23
C TYR A 148 -13.35 -20.58 6.68
N THR A 149 -12.94 -19.57 7.44
CA THR A 149 -12.39 -19.76 8.80
C THR A 149 -13.30 -19.26 9.90
N MET A 150 -14.36 -18.52 9.54
CA MET A 150 -15.27 -17.81 10.45
C MET A 150 -14.56 -16.81 11.38
N LYS A 151 -13.32 -16.45 11.08
CA LYS A 151 -12.59 -15.44 11.83
C LYS A 151 -13.05 -14.03 11.45
N LYS A 152 -12.98 -13.12 12.41
CA LYS A 152 -13.29 -11.71 12.17
C LYS A 152 -12.30 -11.09 11.18
N VAL A 153 -12.82 -10.37 10.20
CA VAL A 153 -12.07 -9.62 9.22
C VAL A 153 -12.35 -8.13 9.41
N TYR A 154 -11.30 -7.34 9.46
CA TYR A 154 -11.43 -5.90 9.48
C TYR A 154 -12.03 -5.40 8.16
N VAL A 155 -12.97 -4.46 8.22
CA VAL A 155 -13.61 -3.89 7.03
C VAL A 155 -13.61 -2.38 7.14
N PRO A 156 -12.93 -1.64 6.23
CA PRO A 156 -12.99 -0.18 6.20
C PRO A 156 -14.39 0.24 5.74
N ARG A 157 -15.17 0.83 6.67
CA ARG A 157 -16.58 1.17 6.41
C ARG A 157 -16.81 2.65 6.20
N THR A 158 -16.02 3.51 6.85
CA THR A 158 -16.24 4.96 6.80
C THR A 158 -15.68 5.56 5.52
N ALA A 159 -16.38 6.56 4.97
CA ALA A 159 -15.88 7.31 3.81
C ALA A 159 -14.54 8.03 4.10
N GLU A 160 -14.34 8.45 5.36
CA GLU A 160 -13.10 9.08 5.80
C GLU A 160 -11.92 8.12 5.69
N GLU A 161 -12.05 6.90 6.23
CA GLU A 161 -10.99 5.89 6.20
C GLU A 161 -10.67 5.44 4.78
N LYS A 162 -11.71 5.14 3.98
CA LYS A 162 -11.53 4.81 2.56
C LYS A 162 -10.80 5.93 1.81
N GLY A 163 -11.18 7.19 2.10
CA GLY A 163 -10.53 8.36 1.55
C GLY A 163 -9.06 8.49 1.95
N MET A 164 -8.69 8.09 3.19
CA MET A 164 -7.31 8.05 3.66
C MET A 164 -6.50 6.94 2.97
N GLN A 165 -7.04 5.72 2.88
CA GLN A 165 -6.38 4.60 2.19
C GLN A 165 -6.13 4.95 0.72
N ARG A 166 -7.11 5.53 0.02
CA ARG A 166 -6.95 6.00 -1.36
C ARG A 166 -5.90 7.10 -1.49
N ALA A 167 -5.89 8.06 -0.57
CA ALA A 167 -4.92 9.15 -0.57
C ALA A 167 -3.49 8.63 -0.43
N LEU A 168 -3.26 7.60 0.39
CA LEU A 168 -1.96 6.95 0.56
C LEU A 168 -1.44 6.34 -0.74
N LEU A 169 -2.30 5.75 -1.59
CA LEU A 169 -1.87 5.23 -2.89
C LEU A 169 -1.48 6.34 -3.88
N GLN A 170 -1.97 7.55 -3.64
CA GLN A 170 -1.65 8.74 -4.43
C GLN A 170 -0.97 9.83 -3.58
N TYR A 171 -0.10 9.41 -2.66
CA TYR A 171 0.60 10.27 -1.70
C TYR A 171 1.39 11.42 -2.35
N PHE A 172 1.82 11.25 -3.59
CA PHE A 172 2.57 12.22 -4.37
C PHE A 172 1.73 13.41 -4.88
N ARG A 173 0.40 13.33 -4.81
CA ARG A 173 -0.50 14.41 -5.23
C ARG A 173 -0.65 15.45 -4.12
N PRO A 174 -0.41 16.76 -4.39
CA PRO A 174 -0.48 17.80 -3.36
C PRO A 174 -1.84 17.85 -2.62
N GLN A 175 -2.94 17.63 -3.34
CA GLN A 175 -4.28 17.63 -2.73
C GLN A 175 -4.52 16.50 -1.73
N ASN A 176 -3.71 15.45 -1.77
CA ASN A 176 -3.80 14.33 -0.84
C ASN A 176 -2.92 14.49 0.41
N GLN A 177 -2.02 15.49 0.42
CA GLN A 177 -1.02 15.68 1.50
C GLN A 177 -1.66 15.66 2.89
N ARG A 178 -2.72 16.43 3.11
CA ARG A 178 -3.40 16.51 4.40
C ARG A 178 -3.99 15.17 4.84
N LYS A 179 -4.68 14.48 3.94
CA LYS A 179 -5.26 13.15 4.22
C LYS A 179 -4.17 12.10 4.49
N CYS A 180 -3.06 12.16 3.78
CA CYS A 180 -1.92 11.27 4.03
C CYS A 180 -1.31 11.52 5.41
N ILE A 181 -1.14 12.78 5.83
CA ILE A 181 -0.67 13.12 7.18
C ILE A 181 -1.62 12.54 8.23
N GLU A 182 -2.93 12.73 8.07
CA GLU A 182 -3.93 12.17 8.99
C GLU A 182 -3.88 10.63 9.05
N ALA A 183 -3.77 9.98 7.90
CA ALA A 183 -3.63 8.53 7.81
C ALA A 183 -2.37 8.03 8.53
N LEU A 184 -1.24 8.68 8.31
CA LEU A 184 0.03 8.32 8.93
C LEU A 184 0.03 8.53 10.46
N ILE A 185 -0.64 9.58 10.95
CA ILE A 185 -0.82 9.80 12.38
C ILE A 185 -1.66 8.68 12.99
N ARG A 186 -2.77 8.31 12.36
CA ARG A 186 -3.66 7.21 12.82
C ARG A 186 -2.99 5.84 12.75
N ALA A 187 -2.15 5.62 11.76
CA ALA A 187 -1.35 4.41 11.60
C ALA A 187 -0.10 4.37 12.52
N HIS A 188 0.11 5.40 13.35
CA HIS A 188 1.32 5.58 14.19
C HIS A 188 2.63 5.59 13.39
N ARG A 189 2.60 6.05 12.14
CA ARG A 189 3.74 6.13 11.21
C ARG A 189 4.13 7.58 10.92
N THR A 190 4.27 8.40 11.96
CA THR A 190 4.71 9.80 11.86
C THR A 190 6.16 9.93 11.38
N ASP A 191 6.94 8.85 11.46
CA ASP A 191 8.26 8.70 10.86
C ASP A 191 8.27 8.94 9.34
N LEU A 192 7.15 8.74 8.68
CA LEU A 192 6.98 8.92 7.23
C LEU A 192 6.53 10.33 6.83
N ILE A 193 6.43 11.25 7.79
CA ILE A 193 6.11 12.68 7.56
C ILE A 193 7.37 13.51 7.72
N GLY A 194 7.93 14.02 6.65
CA GLY A 194 9.19 14.78 6.70
C GLY A 194 9.76 15.07 5.31
N ASN A 195 11.00 15.58 5.30
CA ASN A 195 11.74 15.89 4.07
C ASN A 195 12.75 14.78 3.68
N GLY A 196 12.87 13.73 4.47
CA GLY A 196 13.77 12.61 4.21
C GLY A 196 13.34 11.77 3.00
N LYS A 197 14.30 11.04 2.42
CA LYS A 197 14.02 10.15 1.28
C LYS A 197 13.03 9.04 1.61
N GLU A 198 12.99 8.61 2.87
CA GLU A 198 12.04 7.60 3.38
C GLU A 198 10.63 8.14 3.57
N CYS A 199 10.45 9.46 3.76
CA CYS A 199 9.14 10.04 4.05
C CYS A 199 8.22 9.97 2.83
N LEU A 200 6.94 9.68 3.05
CA LEU A 200 5.91 9.66 2.01
C LEU A 200 5.44 11.07 1.66
N VAL A 201 5.24 11.92 2.67
CA VAL A 201 4.72 13.28 2.50
C VAL A 201 5.52 14.28 3.32
N LYS A 202 5.58 15.52 2.83
CA LYS A 202 6.13 16.64 3.61
C LYS A 202 5.14 17.08 4.68
N PRO A 203 5.61 17.64 5.82
CA PRO A 203 4.73 18.23 6.80
C PRO A 203 3.98 19.44 6.19
N ASP A 204 2.71 19.59 6.53
CA ASP A 204 1.95 20.81 6.27
C ASP A 204 2.09 21.81 7.43
N GLU A 205 1.53 23.00 7.26
CA GLU A 205 1.60 24.06 8.26
C GLU A 205 0.93 23.63 9.58
N GLN A 206 -0.21 22.95 9.50
CA GLN A 206 -0.95 22.51 10.68
C GLN A 206 -0.19 21.42 11.44
N TYR A 207 0.40 20.46 10.74
CA TYR A 207 1.24 19.43 11.36
C TYR A 207 2.49 20.05 11.99
N THR A 208 3.11 21.01 11.30
CA THR A 208 4.28 21.72 11.81
C THR A 208 3.96 22.52 13.07
N ALA A 209 2.82 23.22 13.11
CA ALA A 209 2.35 23.92 14.30
C ALA A 209 2.09 22.95 15.46
N TYR A 210 1.36 21.85 15.20
CA TYR A 210 1.11 20.80 16.19
C TYR A 210 2.40 20.23 16.80
N MET A 211 3.40 19.97 15.97
CA MET A 211 4.69 19.42 16.43
C MET A 211 5.47 20.44 17.27
N ARG A 212 5.40 21.74 16.94
CA ARG A 212 6.00 22.82 17.74
C ARG A 212 5.35 22.92 19.11
N GLU A 213 4.03 22.90 19.19
CA GLU A 213 3.28 22.92 20.45
C GLU A 213 3.60 21.70 21.32
N LYS A 214 3.66 20.52 20.70
CA LYS A 214 4.02 19.28 21.40
C LYS A 214 5.44 19.33 21.97
N ALA A 215 6.39 19.86 21.20
CA ALA A 215 7.77 20.03 21.65
C ALA A 215 7.87 21.05 22.81
N ALA A 216 7.13 22.15 22.72
CA ALA A 216 7.07 23.16 23.80
C ALA A 216 6.47 22.58 25.10
N ALA A 217 5.38 21.82 24.99
CA ALA A 217 4.75 21.14 26.11
C ALA A 217 5.65 20.07 26.75
N GLY A 218 6.48 19.39 25.95
CA GLY A 218 7.46 18.42 26.42
C GLY A 218 8.59 19.07 27.21
N ARG A 219 9.08 20.22 26.75
CA ARG A 219 10.11 21.01 27.44
C ARG A 219 9.59 21.59 28.79
N ALA A 220 8.36 22.06 28.84
CA ALA A 220 7.73 22.57 30.05
C ALA A 220 7.57 21.49 31.14
N LYS A 221 7.42 20.22 30.75
CA LYS A 221 7.34 19.09 31.69
C LYS A 221 8.70 18.57 32.14
N GLY A 222 9.75 18.71 31.33
CA GLY A 222 11.10 18.26 31.65
C GLY A 222 11.86 19.27 32.57
N GLY A 223 11.43 20.54 32.62
CA GLY A 223 12.08 21.58 33.40
C GLY A 223 11.74 21.61 34.89
N LYS A 224 10.83 20.76 35.39
CA LYS A 224 10.44 20.74 36.83
C LYS A 224 11.18 19.71 37.69
N ASN A 225 12.14 18.96 37.14
CA ASN A 225 12.87 17.92 37.91
C ASN A 225 14.37 18.14 38.07
N SER A 226 14.85 19.38 37.98
CA SER A 226 16.26 19.66 38.25
C SER A 226 16.46 20.85 39.22
N THR A 227 15.95 20.73 40.45
CA THR A 227 16.45 21.48 41.62
C THR A 227 16.30 20.60 42.84
N HIS A 228 17.36 20.08 43.28
CA HIS A 228 17.84 19.65 44.60
C HIS A 228 18.45 18.24 44.54
N SER A 229 19.74 18.15 44.57
CA SER A 229 20.58 17.90 45.74
C SER A 229 21.98 17.49 45.29
N ASN A 230 22.91 18.33 45.67
CA ASN A 230 24.33 18.00 45.81
C ASN A 230 24.46 17.16 47.10
N HIS A 231 25.00 15.93 47.00
CA HIS A 231 25.96 15.37 47.94
C HIS A 231 26.12 13.86 47.77
N GLY A 232 27.36 13.41 47.65
CA GLY A 232 27.80 12.11 48.15
C GLY A 232 28.10 11.05 47.10
N ALA A 233 29.37 10.88 46.87
CA ALA A 233 29.98 9.72 46.17
C ALA A 233 29.60 8.40 46.86
N HIS A 234 29.36 7.34 46.05
CA HIS A 234 30.08 6.06 46.16
C HIS A 234 29.68 5.07 45.06
N ASN A 235 30.67 4.37 44.56
CA ASN A 235 30.68 3.22 43.68
C ASN A 235 29.63 2.14 44.03
N ASN A 236 28.96 1.53 43.04
CA ASN A 236 29.25 0.15 42.65
C ASN A 236 28.35 -0.37 41.52
N ARG A 237 28.91 -1.31 40.80
CA ARG A 237 28.54 -2.14 39.65
C ARG A 237 27.16 -2.82 39.68
N SER A 238 26.69 -3.08 38.45
CA SER A 238 26.00 -4.28 37.94
C SER A 238 24.47 -4.26 37.83
N GLY A 239 23.99 -4.67 36.66
CA GLY A 239 22.70 -5.31 36.48
C GLY A 239 21.77 -4.71 35.42
N GLN A 240 21.93 -5.15 34.16
CA GLN A 240 20.92 -5.01 33.12
C GLN A 240 19.59 -5.59 33.57
N LYS A 241 18.48 -4.84 33.39
CA LYS A 241 17.17 -5.42 33.10
C LYS A 241 16.39 -4.50 32.18
N TYR A 242 16.16 -4.97 30.99
CA TYR A 242 15.17 -4.47 30.04
C TYR A 242 13.79 -4.49 30.67
N ASN A 243 13.11 -3.36 30.67
CA ASN A 243 11.69 -3.31 30.97
C ASN A 243 10.99 -2.53 29.87
N SER A 244 10.26 -3.29 29.04
CA SER A 244 9.36 -2.80 28.01
C SER A 244 8.08 -2.26 28.67
N ASN A 245 7.93 -0.94 28.73
CA ASN A 245 6.65 -0.31 28.99
C ASN A 245 6.41 0.81 27.99
N SER A 246 5.60 0.51 26.99
CA SER A 246 5.02 1.47 26.08
C SER A 246 3.93 2.27 26.79
N PRO A 247 3.90 3.60 26.73
CA PRO A 247 2.80 4.37 27.29
C PRO A 247 1.60 4.31 26.33
N LYS A 248 0.55 3.64 26.75
CA LYS A 248 -0.80 3.78 26.21
C LYS A 248 -1.36 5.17 26.52
N GLY A 249 -1.85 5.86 25.50
CA GLY A 249 -2.83 6.93 25.67
C GLY A 249 -2.28 8.35 25.49
N ARG A 250 -2.70 8.96 24.40
CA ARG A 250 -3.16 10.36 24.23
C ARG A 250 -3.10 10.81 22.76
N ASN A 251 -3.90 10.14 21.90
CA ASN A 251 -4.18 10.66 20.55
C ASN A 251 -5.50 11.44 20.46
N ASP A 252 -6.25 11.57 21.58
CA ASP A 252 -7.63 12.08 21.56
C ASP A 252 -7.76 13.61 21.39
N ARG A 253 -6.70 14.37 21.65
CA ARG A 253 -6.79 15.84 21.62
C ARG A 253 -6.83 16.41 20.20
N TRP A 254 -6.10 15.80 19.28
CA TRP A 254 -6.04 16.27 17.89
C TRP A 254 -7.35 16.04 17.11
N GLN A 255 -8.13 15.03 17.51
CA GLN A 255 -9.44 14.77 16.91
C GLN A 255 -10.56 15.65 17.47
N LYS A 256 -10.46 16.12 18.73
CA LYS A 256 -11.48 16.98 19.35
C LYS A 256 -11.53 18.41 18.81
N GLU A 257 -10.44 18.93 18.28
CA GLU A 257 -10.42 20.30 17.72
C GLU A 257 -11.09 20.44 16.36
N LYS A 258 -11.22 19.34 15.58
CA LYS A 258 -11.97 19.38 14.31
C LYS A 258 -13.48 19.58 14.48
N GLY A 259 -14.07 19.18 15.59
CA GLY A 259 -15.50 19.29 15.84
C GLY A 259 -15.98 20.71 16.20
N ARG A 260 -15.07 21.64 16.49
CA ARG A 260 -15.40 23.00 16.94
C ARG A 260 -15.38 24.09 15.86
N LYS A 261 -14.86 23.80 14.66
CA LYS A 261 -14.78 24.79 13.56
C LYS A 261 -15.77 24.56 12.39
N GLY A 262 -16.75 23.70 12.58
CA GLY A 262 -17.79 23.40 11.59
C GLY A 262 -19.19 23.58 12.15
N ARG A 263 -19.50 24.77 12.66
CA ARG A 263 -20.87 25.28 12.82
C ARG A 263 -20.87 26.76 12.47
#